data_f852e9c1e80e79cb9cf4e80c7909ff35
#
_entry.id   f852e9c1e80e79cb9cf4e80c7909ff35
#
_cell.length_a   1.000
_cell.length_b   1.000
_cell.length_c   1.000
_cell.angle_alpha   90.00
_cell.angle_beta   90.00
_cell.angle_gamma   90.00
#
_symmetry.space_group_name_H-M   'P 1'
#
loop_
_entity.id
_entity.type
_entity.pdbx_description
1 polymer ?
#
loop_
_entity_poly.entity_id
_entity_poly.type
_entity_poly.pdbx_seq_one_letter_code
_entity_poly.pdbx_strand_id
1 'polypeptide(L)'
;DLMMKNIYNLNATRIESENFELRINYRDDAVGFNNPSLNEGTLTRDKPLIRLLGLDRLNSNNDPQYDGNFDFVVGFTINTDRGNIIFPVLEPFGSTLDSYFQTNSETDLSERYVYSELYEMTQDEAEKVLSKNKFFIVGTVSSGSGSEINLPGLGISENSVVVTAGNLQLVEGTDYTVNY
;
A
#
# COMPACT_ATOMS: atom_id res chain seq x y z
N ASP A 1 -20.46 5.44 8.82
CA ASP A 1 -19.99 4.25 8.12
C ASP A 1 -18.83 3.61 8.89
N LEU A 2 -18.95 2.30 9.16
CA LEU A 2 -17.87 1.54 9.79
C LEU A 2 -16.80 1.27 8.73
N MET A 3 -15.80 2.12 8.66
CA MET A 3 -14.65 1.91 7.79
C MET A 3 -13.71 0.88 8.43
N MET A 4 -13.31 -0.13 7.66
CA MET A 4 -12.33 -1.10 8.11
C MET A 4 -10.95 -0.43 8.16
N LYS A 5 -10.39 -0.30 9.36
CA LYS A 5 -9.15 0.46 9.60
C LYS A 5 -7.87 -0.22 9.09
N ASN A 6 -7.95 -1.49 8.74
CA ASN A 6 -6.83 -2.33 8.31
C ASN A 6 -6.99 -2.92 6.90
N ILE A 7 -7.96 -2.44 6.12
CA ILE A 7 -8.20 -2.92 4.75
C ILE A 7 -8.06 -1.77 3.77
N TYR A 8 -7.21 -1.96 2.77
CA TYR A 8 -6.92 -0.96 1.73
C TYR A 8 -7.13 -1.56 0.36
N ASN A 9 -7.87 -0.84 -0.50
CA ASN A 9 -8.18 -1.29 -1.85
C ASN A 9 -7.02 -0.96 -2.82
N LEU A 10 -6.67 -1.92 -3.67
CA LEU A 10 -5.63 -1.77 -4.69
C LEU A 10 -6.16 -1.27 -6.05
N ASN A 11 -7.46 -1.01 -6.14
CA ASN A 11 -8.13 -0.66 -7.41
C ASN A 11 -7.92 -1.69 -8.54
N ALA A 12 -7.75 -2.96 -8.15
CA ALA A 12 -7.62 -4.11 -9.04
C ALA A 12 -8.45 -5.26 -8.47
N THR A 13 -8.90 -6.19 -9.30
CA THR A 13 -9.67 -7.37 -8.90
C THR A 13 -9.08 -8.63 -9.51
N ARG A 14 -9.41 -9.79 -8.95
CA ARG A 14 -8.90 -11.10 -9.41
C ARG A 14 -7.39 -11.14 -9.49
N ILE A 15 -6.75 -10.69 -8.42
CA ILE A 15 -5.29 -10.57 -8.33
C ILE A 15 -4.68 -11.97 -8.26
N GLU A 16 -3.69 -12.21 -9.10
CA GLU A 16 -2.89 -13.44 -9.11
C GLU A 16 -1.60 -13.25 -8.31
N SER A 17 -1.10 -14.33 -7.72
CA SER A 17 0.16 -14.28 -6.96
C SER A 17 1.39 -14.16 -7.86
N GLU A 18 1.26 -14.58 -9.12
CA GLU A 18 2.34 -14.52 -10.09
C GLU A 18 2.67 -13.05 -10.41
N ASN A 19 3.93 -12.68 -10.29
CA ASN A 19 4.44 -11.32 -10.48
C ASN A 19 3.78 -10.26 -9.57
N PHE A 20 3.15 -10.68 -8.47
CA PHE A 20 2.64 -9.73 -7.48
C PHE A 20 3.79 -9.21 -6.64
N GLU A 21 3.94 -7.90 -6.62
CA GLU A 21 4.84 -7.21 -5.72
C GLU A 21 4.09 -6.12 -4.97
N LEU A 22 4.36 -5.98 -3.69
CA LEU A 22 3.81 -4.90 -2.88
C LEU A 22 4.87 -4.36 -1.93
N ARG A 23 4.96 -3.05 -1.87
CA ARG A 23 5.80 -2.31 -0.92
C ARG A 23 5.00 -1.19 -0.30
N ILE A 24 5.39 -0.79 0.88
CA ILE A 24 4.91 0.42 1.51
C ILE A 24 6.08 1.39 1.55
N ASN A 25 5.88 2.55 0.95
CA ASN A 25 6.88 3.60 0.90
C ASN A 25 6.45 4.78 1.78
N TYR A 26 7.43 5.47 2.32
CA TYR A 26 7.27 6.76 2.99
C TYR A 26 7.98 7.83 2.17
N ARG A 27 7.27 8.94 1.88
CA ARG A 27 7.85 10.09 1.21
C ARG A 27 8.54 10.99 2.21
N ASP A 28 9.86 11.06 2.12
CA ASP A 28 10.65 12.01 2.88
C ASP A 28 10.74 13.33 2.08
N ASP A 29 10.14 14.39 2.62
CA ASP A 29 10.14 15.71 1.96
C ASP A 29 11.54 16.34 1.89
N ALA A 30 12.45 15.96 2.77
CA ALA A 30 13.81 16.51 2.79
C ALA A 30 14.65 16.03 1.60
N VAL A 31 14.41 14.81 1.13
CA VAL A 31 15.12 14.20 0.00
C VAL A 31 14.26 14.03 -1.25
N GLY A 32 12.95 14.20 -1.12
CA GLY A 32 12.00 14.11 -2.25
C GLY A 32 11.80 12.71 -2.82
N PHE A 33 12.32 11.67 -2.18
CA PHE A 33 12.21 10.29 -2.62
C PHE A 33 11.25 9.47 -1.75
N ASN A 34 10.64 8.46 -2.38
CA ASN A 34 9.85 7.46 -1.68
C ASN A 34 10.75 6.31 -1.26
N ASN A 35 10.87 6.08 0.05
CA ASN A 35 11.70 5.03 0.62
C ASN A 35 10.84 3.89 1.17
N PRO A 36 11.23 2.62 0.97
CA PRO A 36 10.54 1.47 1.55
C PRO A 36 10.77 1.31 3.06
N SER A 37 11.63 2.12 3.65
CA SER A 37 11.98 2.15 5.08
C SER A 37 12.05 3.59 5.59
N LEU A 38 11.99 3.75 6.91
CA LEU A 38 12.26 5.02 7.56
C LEU A 38 13.77 5.21 7.73
N ASN A 39 14.26 6.43 7.49
CA ASN A 39 15.69 6.74 7.55
C ASN A 39 16.17 7.11 8.97
N GLU A 40 15.33 6.94 9.97
CA GLU A 40 15.55 7.37 11.34
C GLU A 40 15.37 6.23 12.34
N GLY A 41 15.81 6.47 13.56
CA GLY A 41 15.82 5.49 14.63
C GLY A 41 17.05 4.58 14.62
N THR A 42 17.18 3.79 15.65
CA THR A 42 18.26 2.79 15.81
C THR A 42 17.77 1.40 15.43
N LEU A 43 16.55 1.06 15.85
CA LEU A 43 15.91 -0.23 15.57
C LEU A 43 14.93 -0.16 14.40
N THR A 44 14.45 1.04 14.04
CA THR A 44 13.52 1.28 12.95
C THR A 44 14.24 1.51 11.62
N ARG A 45 15.39 2.18 11.66
CA ARG A 45 16.17 2.52 10.46
C ARG A 45 16.40 1.32 9.56
N ASP A 46 16.21 1.54 8.26
CA ASP A 46 16.47 0.57 7.19
C ASP A 46 15.60 -0.72 7.24
N LYS A 47 14.66 -0.82 8.17
CA LYS A 47 13.69 -1.92 8.14
C LYS A 47 12.58 -1.61 7.14
N PRO A 48 12.26 -2.53 6.22
CA PRO A 48 11.13 -2.35 5.31
C PRO A 48 9.83 -2.11 6.06
N LEU A 49 9.02 -1.13 5.62
CA LEU A 49 7.73 -0.80 6.25
C LEU A 49 6.75 -1.97 6.22
N ILE A 50 6.76 -2.80 5.16
CA ILE A 50 5.95 -4.03 5.11
C ILE A 50 6.25 -4.95 6.30
N ARG A 51 7.51 -5.02 6.76
CA ARG A 51 7.91 -5.80 7.93
C ARG A 51 7.43 -5.17 9.24
N LEU A 52 7.59 -3.84 9.41
CA LEU A 52 7.11 -3.14 10.60
C LEU A 52 5.59 -3.27 10.77
N LEU A 53 4.87 -3.30 9.66
CA LEU A 53 3.40 -3.35 9.60
C LEU A 53 2.85 -4.78 9.51
N GLY A 54 3.73 -5.79 9.60
CA GLY A 54 3.35 -7.19 9.73
C GLY A 54 2.94 -7.89 8.43
N LEU A 55 3.31 -7.35 7.29
CA LEU A 55 3.04 -7.92 5.96
C LEU A 55 4.22 -8.72 5.38
N ASP A 56 5.32 -8.86 6.11
CA ASP A 56 6.49 -9.69 5.82
C ASP A 56 6.83 -10.43 7.11
N ARG A 57 6.31 -11.63 7.30
CA ARG A 57 6.54 -12.53 8.46
C ARG A 57 6.95 -13.93 8.03
N LEU A 58 6.72 -14.26 6.78
CA LEU A 58 6.96 -15.56 6.19
C LEU A 58 8.03 -15.45 5.10
N ASN A 59 8.70 -16.55 4.82
CA ASN A 59 9.52 -16.68 3.63
C ASN A 59 8.73 -17.31 2.46
N SER A 60 9.36 -17.44 1.32
CA SER A 60 8.78 -18.07 0.12
C SER A 60 8.30 -19.51 0.32
N ASN A 61 8.71 -20.19 1.39
CA ASN A 61 8.26 -21.51 1.76
C ASN A 61 7.14 -21.51 2.82
N ASN A 62 6.64 -20.33 3.19
CA ASN A 62 5.70 -20.09 4.30
C ASN A 62 6.25 -20.45 5.70
N ASP A 63 7.57 -20.49 5.88
CA ASP A 63 8.17 -20.61 7.20
C ASP A 63 8.21 -19.24 7.90
N PRO A 64 8.14 -19.19 9.25
CA PRO A 64 8.21 -17.94 10.02
C PRO A 64 9.60 -17.27 9.93
N GLN A 65 9.87 -16.61 8.82
CA GLN A 65 11.11 -15.91 8.54
C GLN A 65 10.87 -14.74 7.60
N TYR A 66 11.40 -13.58 7.92
CA TYR A 66 11.35 -12.40 7.05
C TYR A 66 12.20 -12.61 5.81
N ASP A 67 11.67 -12.29 4.64
CA ASP A 67 12.42 -12.36 3.37
C ASP A 67 12.42 -11.04 2.57
N GLY A 68 11.74 -10.01 3.09
CA GLY A 68 11.66 -8.69 2.49
C GLY A 68 10.56 -8.55 1.45
N ASN A 69 9.76 -9.61 1.25
CA ASN A 69 8.65 -9.62 0.33
C ASN A 69 7.31 -9.58 1.07
N PHE A 70 6.26 -9.24 0.34
CA PHE A 70 4.90 -9.27 0.86
C PHE A 70 4.42 -10.74 1.00
N ASP A 71 3.89 -11.07 2.15
CA ASP A 71 3.27 -12.38 2.41
C ASP A 71 1.95 -12.50 1.65
N PHE A 72 1.94 -13.14 0.51
CA PHE A 72 0.73 -13.33 -0.29
C PHE A 72 -0.12 -14.50 0.25
N VAL A 73 -0.91 -14.23 1.29
CA VAL A 73 -1.77 -15.24 1.95
C VAL A 73 -3.24 -14.86 1.75
N VAL A 74 -3.91 -15.56 0.83
CA VAL A 74 -5.32 -15.31 0.46
C VAL A 74 -6.23 -15.46 1.68
N GLY A 75 -7.06 -14.45 1.90
CA GLY A 75 -7.99 -14.38 3.04
C GLY A 75 -7.35 -13.89 4.34
N PHE A 76 -6.03 -13.70 4.39
CA PHE A 76 -5.32 -13.18 5.56
C PHE A 76 -4.62 -11.85 5.30
N THR A 77 -3.73 -11.76 4.31
CA THR A 77 -3.04 -10.52 3.93
C THR A 77 -3.60 -9.89 2.67
N ILE A 78 -4.32 -10.67 1.87
CA ILE A 78 -4.93 -10.21 0.63
C ILE A 78 -6.29 -10.89 0.38
N ASN A 79 -7.26 -10.10 -0.08
CA ASN A 79 -8.47 -10.60 -0.72
C ASN A 79 -8.31 -10.40 -2.23
N THR A 80 -8.03 -11.47 -2.93
CA THR A 80 -7.71 -11.46 -4.37
C THR A 80 -8.91 -11.07 -5.22
N ASP A 81 -10.12 -11.49 -4.86
CA ASP A 81 -11.34 -11.22 -5.63
C ASP A 81 -11.69 -9.73 -5.61
N ARG A 82 -11.49 -9.08 -4.46
CA ARG A 82 -11.81 -7.66 -4.24
C ARG A 82 -10.61 -6.73 -4.41
N GLY A 83 -9.40 -7.30 -4.53
CA GLY A 83 -8.17 -6.53 -4.59
C GLY A 83 -7.88 -5.71 -3.34
N ASN A 84 -8.14 -6.29 -2.18
CA ASN A 84 -7.91 -5.62 -0.91
C ASN A 84 -6.69 -6.20 -0.21
N ILE A 85 -5.79 -5.33 0.24
CA ILE A 85 -4.77 -5.68 1.22
C ILE A 85 -5.37 -5.64 2.61
N ILE A 86 -5.06 -6.64 3.39
CA ILE A 86 -5.51 -6.81 4.78
C ILE A 86 -4.27 -6.78 5.67
N PHE A 87 -4.13 -5.73 6.44
CA PHE A 87 -3.07 -5.69 7.45
C PHE A 87 -3.47 -6.59 8.64
N PRO A 88 -2.56 -7.44 9.14
CA PRO A 88 -2.83 -8.29 10.31
C PRO A 88 -2.81 -7.52 11.64
N VAL A 89 -2.82 -6.21 11.56
CA VAL A 89 -2.84 -5.26 12.68
C VAL A 89 -3.91 -4.21 12.43
N LEU A 90 -4.49 -3.72 13.52
CA LEU A 90 -5.59 -2.75 13.47
C LEU A 90 -5.10 -1.37 13.23
N GLU A 91 -5.12 -0.45 12.70
CA GLU A 91 -4.53 0.90 12.55
C GLU A 91 -3.02 0.84 12.26
N PRO A 92 -2.61 0.23 11.14
CA PRO A 92 -1.19 0.01 10.82
C PRO A 92 -0.34 1.29 10.89
N PHE A 93 -0.82 2.42 10.37
CA PHE A 93 -0.09 3.70 10.36
C PHE A 93 -0.35 4.56 11.61
N GLY A 94 -1.23 4.13 12.50
CA GLY A 94 -1.60 4.82 13.75
C GLY A 94 -1.04 4.09 14.97
N SER A 95 -1.94 3.57 15.81
CA SER A 95 -1.60 2.96 17.09
C SER A 95 -0.63 1.79 17.00
N THR A 96 -0.61 1.04 15.90
CA THR A 96 0.35 -0.06 15.70
C THR A 96 1.77 0.47 15.53
N LEU A 97 1.96 1.48 14.69
CA LEU A 97 3.27 2.08 14.47
C LEU A 97 3.76 2.82 15.72
N ASP A 98 2.85 3.50 16.44
CA ASP A 98 3.16 4.11 17.73
C ASP A 98 3.65 3.09 18.76
N SER A 99 2.93 2.00 18.92
CA SER A 99 3.31 0.91 19.82
C SER A 99 4.67 0.31 19.49
N TYR A 100 5.00 0.24 18.20
CA TYR A 100 6.31 -0.22 17.75
C TYR A 100 7.43 0.75 18.22
N PHE A 101 7.27 2.05 18.04
CA PHE A 101 8.24 3.05 18.49
C PHE A 101 8.37 3.08 20.01
N GLN A 102 7.25 3.01 20.75
CA GLN A 102 7.26 2.97 22.21
C GLN A 102 8.02 1.74 22.73
N THR A 103 7.76 0.56 22.16
CA THR A 103 8.42 -0.70 22.56
C THR A 103 9.93 -0.68 22.30
N ASN A 104 10.36 0.03 21.26
CA ASN A 104 11.77 0.13 20.89
C ASN A 104 12.47 1.35 21.53
N SER A 105 11.79 2.10 22.42
CA SER A 105 12.30 3.34 23.04
C SER A 105 12.68 4.43 22.02
N GLU A 106 11.96 4.47 20.90
CA GLU A 106 12.12 5.44 19.81
C GLU A 106 10.90 6.40 19.75
N THR A 107 10.48 6.88 20.91
CA THR A 107 9.23 7.63 21.12
C THR A 107 9.15 8.96 20.38
N ASP A 108 10.30 9.56 20.08
CA ASP A 108 10.42 10.77 19.26
C ASP A 108 9.97 10.56 17.81
N LEU A 109 9.99 9.31 17.31
CA LEU A 109 9.51 8.97 15.98
C LEU A 109 7.98 8.95 15.90
N SER A 110 7.27 8.75 17.03
CA SER A 110 5.81 8.74 17.07
C SER A 110 5.23 10.07 16.59
N GLU A 111 5.74 11.20 17.08
CA GLU A 111 5.27 12.53 16.68
C GLU A 111 5.41 12.76 15.17
N ARG A 112 6.46 12.20 14.55
CA ARG A 112 6.77 12.41 13.14
C ARG A 112 6.02 11.46 12.21
N TYR A 113 5.97 10.18 12.54
CA TYR A 113 5.55 9.12 11.62
C TYR A 113 4.16 8.56 11.90
N VAL A 114 3.64 8.66 13.13
CA VAL A 114 2.31 8.14 13.44
C VAL A 114 1.23 9.01 12.78
N TYR A 115 0.29 8.36 12.08
CA TYR A 115 -0.79 9.00 11.36
C TYR A 115 -2.15 8.59 11.95
N SER A 116 -2.45 9.09 13.15
CA SER A 116 -3.71 8.79 13.87
C SER A 116 -4.92 9.38 13.16
N GLU A 117 -4.77 10.54 12.54
CA GLU A 117 -5.83 11.26 11.84
C GLU A 117 -6.47 10.43 10.73
N LEU A 118 -5.73 9.50 10.13
CA LEU A 118 -6.25 8.54 9.14
C LEU A 118 -7.42 7.69 9.68
N TYR A 119 -7.48 7.50 11.00
CA TYR A 119 -8.45 6.64 11.67
C TYR A 119 -9.48 7.39 12.50
N GLU A 120 -9.27 8.67 12.74
CA GLU A 120 -10.09 9.54 13.59
C GLU A 120 -10.91 10.55 12.80
N MET A 121 -10.50 10.86 11.57
CA MET A 121 -11.12 11.84 10.69
C MET A 121 -11.82 11.17 9.50
N THR A 122 -12.57 11.95 8.74
CA THR A 122 -13.04 11.52 7.42
C THR A 122 -11.86 11.40 6.44
N GLN A 123 -12.00 10.64 5.39
CA GLN A 123 -10.94 10.49 4.37
C GLN A 123 -10.50 11.85 3.82
N ASP A 124 -11.46 12.70 3.44
CA ASP A 124 -11.17 14.03 2.89
C ASP A 124 -10.40 14.95 3.86
N GLU A 125 -10.63 14.81 5.16
CA GLU A 125 -9.92 15.57 6.19
C GLU A 125 -8.53 15.00 6.42
N ALA A 126 -8.41 13.69 6.55
CA ALA A 126 -7.14 13.01 6.75
C ALA A 126 -6.18 13.30 5.57
N GLU A 127 -6.64 13.20 4.33
CA GLU A 127 -5.83 13.49 3.14
C GLU A 127 -5.22 14.91 3.13
N LYS A 128 -5.86 15.86 3.80
CA LYS A 128 -5.37 17.26 3.91
C LYS A 128 -4.28 17.43 4.96
N VAL A 129 -4.04 16.45 5.82
CA VAL A 129 -2.94 16.48 6.81
C VAL A 129 -1.62 16.13 6.10
N LEU A 130 -1.13 17.04 5.26
CA LEU A 130 0.01 16.82 4.37
C LEU A 130 1.30 16.43 5.10
N SER A 131 1.46 16.83 6.36
CA SER A 131 2.60 16.45 7.20
C SER A 131 2.61 14.96 7.56
N LYS A 132 1.45 14.29 7.53
CA LYS A 132 1.25 12.88 7.89
C LYS A 132 0.88 12.01 6.70
N ASN A 133 0.19 12.53 5.70
CA ASN A 133 -0.21 11.81 4.48
C ASN A 133 0.99 11.57 3.55
N LYS A 134 1.90 10.69 3.98
CA LYS A 134 3.18 10.41 3.30
C LYS A 134 3.43 8.92 3.04
N PHE A 135 2.50 8.06 3.45
CA PHE A 135 2.60 6.63 3.19
C PHE A 135 1.94 6.26 1.86
N PHE A 136 2.59 5.41 1.08
CA PHE A 136 2.12 4.95 -0.22
C PHE A 136 2.21 3.43 -0.30
N ILE A 137 1.13 2.78 -0.70
CA ILE A 137 1.13 1.38 -1.10
C ILE A 137 1.45 1.37 -2.59
N VAL A 138 2.56 0.75 -2.96
CA VAL A 138 3.05 0.67 -4.34
C VAL A 138 3.38 -0.76 -4.71
N GLY A 139 3.23 -1.12 -5.97
CA GLY A 139 3.54 -2.47 -6.42
C GLY A 139 3.11 -2.76 -7.84
N THR A 140 3.22 -4.01 -8.21
CA THR A 140 2.74 -4.56 -9.47
C THR A 140 1.71 -5.65 -9.20
N VAL A 141 0.67 -5.70 -10.00
CA VAL A 141 -0.35 -6.73 -9.94
C VAL A 141 -0.55 -7.34 -11.32
N SER A 142 -0.71 -8.68 -11.37
CA SER A 142 -1.29 -9.36 -12.51
C SER A 142 -2.73 -9.68 -12.16
N SER A 143 -3.68 -9.31 -13.02
CA SER A 143 -5.07 -9.67 -12.87
C SER A 143 -5.45 -10.76 -13.87
N GLY A 144 -6.10 -11.81 -13.39
CA GLY A 144 -6.63 -12.88 -14.24
C GLY A 144 -7.66 -12.38 -15.24
N SER A 145 -7.75 -13.03 -16.36
CA SER A 145 -8.52 -12.68 -17.56
C SER A 145 -9.92 -12.12 -17.30
N GLY A 146 -10.07 -10.86 -17.51
CA GLY A 146 -11.28 -10.09 -17.29
C GLY A 146 -10.93 -8.71 -16.77
N SER A 147 -10.01 -8.11 -17.41
CA SER A 147 -9.23 -6.94 -17.08
C SER A 147 -10.04 -5.66 -17.18
N GLU A 148 -10.85 -5.41 -16.16
CA GLU A 148 -11.32 -4.06 -15.90
C GLU A 148 -10.39 -3.40 -14.88
N ILE A 149 -9.76 -2.32 -15.27
CA ILE A 149 -8.99 -1.45 -14.40
C ILE A 149 -9.89 -0.26 -14.07
N ASN A 150 -10.32 -0.15 -12.83
CA ASN A 150 -11.05 1.04 -12.38
C ASN A 150 -10.08 2.21 -12.26
N LEU A 151 -10.27 3.22 -13.08
CA LEU A 151 -9.51 4.46 -12.98
C LEU A 151 -10.10 5.32 -11.86
N PRO A 152 -9.30 5.76 -10.89
CA PRO A 152 -9.79 6.65 -9.85
C PRO A 152 -10.07 8.04 -10.41
N GLY A 153 -11.27 8.55 -10.23
CA GLY A 153 -11.66 9.91 -10.61
C GLY A 153 -13.05 9.98 -11.24
N LEU A 154 -13.66 11.16 -11.13
CA LEU A 154 -14.89 11.50 -11.82
C LEU A 154 -14.52 12.39 -13.01
N GLY A 155 -15.06 12.06 -14.19
CA GLY A 155 -14.93 12.91 -15.37
C GLY A 155 -13.58 12.78 -16.09
N ILE A 156 -13.12 11.55 -16.30
CA ILE A 156 -11.98 11.28 -17.18
C ILE A 156 -12.38 11.70 -18.61
N SER A 157 -11.58 12.57 -19.23
CA SER A 157 -11.85 13.06 -20.57
C SER A 157 -11.56 11.96 -21.62
N GLU A 158 -12.39 11.88 -22.66
CA GLU A 158 -12.14 11.00 -23.80
C GLU A 158 -10.71 11.21 -24.36
N ASN A 159 -10.04 10.13 -24.72
CA ASN A 159 -8.68 10.09 -25.24
C ASN A 159 -7.58 10.58 -24.25
N SER A 160 -7.87 10.71 -22.95
CA SER A 160 -6.88 11.08 -21.95
C SER A 160 -6.18 9.88 -21.30
N VAL A 161 -6.68 8.67 -21.55
CA VAL A 161 -6.15 7.43 -20.98
C VAL A 161 -5.08 6.87 -21.91
N VAL A 162 -3.90 6.61 -21.36
CA VAL A 162 -2.80 5.93 -22.07
C VAL A 162 -2.48 4.66 -21.34
N VAL A 163 -2.58 3.52 -22.01
CA VAL A 163 -2.26 2.20 -21.47
C VAL A 163 -0.96 1.71 -22.08
N THR A 164 -0.07 1.20 -21.23
CA THR A 164 1.19 0.60 -21.68
C THR A 164 1.37 -0.79 -21.08
N ALA A 165 1.90 -1.72 -21.87
CA ALA A 165 2.32 -3.05 -21.41
C ALA A 165 3.86 -3.12 -21.52
N GLY A 166 4.55 -2.92 -20.40
CA GLY A 166 5.99 -2.71 -20.40
C GLY A 166 6.37 -1.44 -21.16
N ASN A 167 7.13 -1.58 -22.25
CA ASN A 167 7.54 -0.45 -23.11
C ASN A 167 6.63 -0.26 -24.35
N LEU A 168 5.57 -1.06 -24.49
CA LEU A 168 4.64 -1.00 -25.62
C LEU A 168 3.42 -0.16 -25.22
N GLN A 169 3.13 0.89 -25.97
CA GLN A 169 1.87 1.62 -25.84
C GLN A 169 0.76 0.85 -26.56
N LEU A 170 -0.34 0.60 -25.86
CA LEU A 170 -1.50 -0.09 -26.36
C LEU A 170 -2.46 0.89 -27.06
N VAL A 171 -3.28 0.36 -27.98
CA VAL A 171 -4.20 1.15 -28.82
C VAL A 171 -5.62 0.98 -28.33
N GLU A 172 -6.28 2.09 -27.97
CA GLU A 172 -7.69 2.09 -27.59
C GLU A 172 -8.58 1.60 -28.75
N GLY A 173 -9.56 0.76 -28.43
CA GLY A 173 -10.44 0.14 -29.41
C GLY A 173 -9.89 -1.13 -30.07
N THR A 174 -8.58 -1.40 -29.90
CA THR A 174 -7.93 -2.62 -30.44
C THR A 174 -7.44 -3.51 -29.27
N ASP A 175 -6.67 -2.93 -28.37
CA ASP A 175 -6.03 -3.65 -27.26
C ASP A 175 -6.79 -3.47 -25.96
N TYR A 176 -7.49 -2.36 -25.79
CA TYR A 176 -8.32 -2.05 -24.63
C TYR A 176 -9.50 -1.14 -25.00
N THR A 177 -10.48 -1.06 -24.11
CA THR A 177 -11.63 -0.12 -24.22
C THR A 177 -11.76 0.68 -22.92
N VAL A 178 -12.15 1.95 -23.01
CA VAL A 178 -12.42 2.80 -21.86
C VAL A 178 -13.92 3.06 -21.77
N ASN A 179 -14.49 2.86 -20.58
CA ASN A 179 -15.87 3.30 -20.25
C ASN A 179 -15.74 4.65 -19.53
N TYR A 180 -16.10 5.72 -20.25
CA TYR A 180 -16.07 7.10 -19.74
C TYR A 180 -17.29 7.46 -18.92
#